data_967c0bfe04fc366d0982c8fc6fdbbf3a
#
_entry.id   967c0bfe04fc366d0982c8fc6fdbbf3a
#
_cell.length_a   1.000
_cell.length_b   1.000
_cell.length_c   1.000
_cell.angle_alpha   90.00
_cell.angle_beta   90.00
_cell.angle_gamma   90.00
#
_symmetry.space_group_name_H-M   'P 1'
#
loop_
_entity.id
_entity.type
_entity.pdbx_description
1 polymer ?
#
loop_
_entity_poly.entity_id
_entity_poly.type
_entity_poly.pdbx_seq_one_letter_code
_entity_poly.pdbx_strand_id
1 'polypeptide(L)'
;SPIWFRHRAGIPGGIRETDVLNVRQARETDDERHLAPLQLGVIERAVKLWSAPGDLVLDPFNGIGSTGYVALQHRRRYVGIELKRSYYESSKQNLMAAVNQQRMVLV
;
A
#
# COMPACT_ATOMS: atom_id res chain seq x y z
N SER A 1 13.67 5.13 4.53
CA SER A 1 12.91 4.46 5.58
C SER A 1 12.72 3.01 5.26
N PRO A 2 12.79 2.15 6.24
CA PRO A 2 12.61 0.74 5.98
C PRO A 2 11.17 0.44 5.60
N ILE A 3 11.03 -0.55 4.74
CA ILE A 3 9.73 -1.07 4.38
C ILE A 3 9.72 -2.49 4.84
N TRP A 4 8.69 -2.84 5.57
CA TRP A 4 8.60 -4.16 6.13
C TRP A 4 7.30 -4.79 5.69
N PHE A 5 7.41 -6.01 5.12
CA PHE A 5 6.27 -6.72 4.66
C PHE A 5 6.15 -8.02 5.34
N ARG A 6 4.96 -8.47 5.49
CA ARG A 6 4.75 -9.80 6.00
C ARG A 6 3.56 -10.41 5.29
N HIS A 7 3.79 -11.56 4.73
CA HIS A 7 2.73 -12.33 4.12
C HIS A 7 2.29 -13.41 5.09
N ARG A 8 0.99 -13.57 5.25
CA ARG A 8 0.46 -14.55 6.14
C ARG A 8 -0.64 -15.30 5.45
N ALA A 9 -0.48 -16.61 5.33
CA ALA A 9 -1.47 -17.42 4.65
C ALA A 9 -2.60 -17.79 5.59
N GLY A 10 -3.71 -18.10 5.03
CA GLY A 10 -4.78 -18.75 5.77
C GLY A 10 -5.89 -17.88 6.30
N ILE A 11 -5.70 -16.60 6.37
CA ILE A 11 -6.77 -15.74 6.83
C ILE A 11 -7.32 -14.94 5.66
N PRO A 12 -8.59 -14.93 5.47
CA PRO A 12 -9.19 -14.18 4.38
C PRO A 12 -8.85 -12.72 4.53
N GLY A 13 -8.37 -12.16 3.48
CA GLY A 13 -8.07 -10.76 3.47
C GLY A 13 -9.33 -10.00 3.64
N GLY A 14 -9.22 -9.11 4.48
CA GLY A 14 -10.41 -8.44 4.75
C GLY A 14 -10.76 -7.42 3.78
N ILE A 15 -11.08 -7.08 2.93
CA ILE A 15 -11.27 -6.30 2.20
C ILE A 15 -12.01 -5.65 1.81
N ARG A 16 -12.48 -5.19 1.40
CA ARG A 16 -13.19 -4.30 1.36
C ARG A 16 -13.57 -3.75 0.10
N GLU A 17 -14.44 -3.00 0.10
CA GLU A 17 -14.95 -2.37 -0.97
C GLU A 17 -14.00 -1.59 -1.69
N THR A 18 -13.23 -0.97 -1.00
CA THR A 18 -12.18 -0.21 -1.59
C THR A 18 -11.38 -1.14 -2.40
N ASP A 19 -11.29 -2.31 -1.89
CA ASP A 19 -10.49 -3.27 -2.58
C ASP A 19 -11.21 -3.86 -3.75
N VAL A 20 -12.47 -3.68 -3.83
CA VAL A 20 -13.19 -4.20 -4.99
C VAL A 20 -12.63 -3.63 -6.28
N LEU A 21 -12.38 -2.34 -6.29
CA LEU A 21 -11.81 -1.73 -7.49
C LEU A 21 -10.40 -2.22 -7.72
N ASN A 22 -9.64 -2.32 -6.67
CA ASN A 22 -8.26 -2.75 -6.80
C ASN A 22 -8.17 -4.21 -7.22
N VAL A 23 -9.05 -5.03 -6.70
CA VAL A 23 -9.07 -6.43 -7.08
C VAL A 23 -9.37 -6.56 -8.56
N ARG A 24 -10.30 -5.77 -9.04
CA ARG A 24 -10.64 -5.86 -10.43
C ARG A 24 -9.48 -5.44 -11.31
N GLN A 25 -8.80 -4.40 -10.94
CA GLN A 25 -7.62 -4.01 -11.68
C GLN A 25 -6.59 -5.11 -11.71
N ALA A 26 -6.33 -5.70 -10.57
CA ALA A 26 -5.34 -6.73 -10.48
C ALA A 26 -5.68 -7.95 -11.32
N ARG A 27 -6.96 -8.19 -11.53
CA ARG A 27 -7.35 -9.34 -12.31
C ARG A 27 -7.49 -9.07 -13.79
N GLU A 28 -7.87 -7.86 -14.11
CA GLU A 28 -8.16 -7.56 -15.48
C GLU A 28 -6.99 -7.09 -16.28
N THR A 29 -5.97 -6.63 -15.65
CA THR A 29 -4.87 -6.09 -16.39
C THR A 29 -3.58 -6.64 -15.84
N ASP A 30 -2.58 -6.42 -16.59
CA ASP A 30 -1.27 -6.77 -16.12
C ASP A 30 -0.76 -5.68 -15.23
N ASP A 31 -1.54 -4.64 -15.04
CA ASP A 31 -1.05 -3.53 -14.29
C ASP A 31 -1.58 -3.58 -12.90
N GLU A 32 -1.12 -4.53 -12.17
CA GLU A 32 -1.54 -4.70 -10.80
C GLU A 32 -1.03 -3.62 -9.89
N ARG A 33 -0.21 -2.75 -10.42
CA ARG A 33 0.33 -1.68 -9.62
C ARG A 33 -0.52 -0.43 -9.63
N HIS A 34 -1.56 -0.42 -10.47
CA HIS A 34 -2.43 0.74 -10.50
C HIS A 34 -3.26 0.80 -9.25
N LEU A 35 -3.29 1.96 -8.65
CA LEU A 35 -4.05 2.20 -7.43
C LEU A 35 -5.16 3.19 -7.75
N ALA A 36 -6.33 2.98 -7.18
CA ALA A 36 -7.46 3.86 -7.44
C ALA A 36 -7.19 5.25 -6.88
N PRO A 37 -7.20 6.28 -7.71
CA PRO A 37 -6.84 7.62 -7.24
C PRO A 37 -7.76 8.15 -6.15
N LEU A 38 -9.04 7.83 -6.21
CA LEU A 38 -9.98 8.30 -5.23
C LEU A 38 -9.65 7.73 -3.85
N GLN A 39 -9.29 6.47 -3.81
CA GLN A 39 -8.92 5.85 -2.56
C GLN A 39 -7.63 6.40 -2.03
N LEU A 40 -6.68 6.66 -2.89
CA LEU A 40 -5.41 7.23 -2.47
C LEU A 40 -5.62 8.59 -1.82
N GLY A 41 -6.57 9.36 -2.33
CA GLY A 41 -6.87 10.65 -1.75
C GLY A 41 -7.43 10.54 -0.34
N VAL A 42 -8.29 9.58 -0.10
CA VAL A 42 -8.85 9.35 1.22
C VAL A 42 -7.75 8.90 2.19
N ILE A 43 -6.93 7.98 1.74
CA ILE A 43 -5.85 7.47 2.58
C ILE A 43 -4.86 8.59 2.90
N GLU A 44 -4.58 9.43 1.93
CA GLU A 44 -3.67 10.54 2.12
C GLU A 44 -4.16 11.45 3.24
N ARG A 45 -5.44 11.75 3.24
CA ARG A 45 -6.01 12.59 4.29
C ARG A 45 -5.88 11.94 5.65
N ALA A 46 -6.13 10.64 5.72
CA ALA A 46 -6.02 9.93 6.98
C ALA A 46 -4.58 9.92 7.49
N VAL A 47 -3.65 9.65 6.60
CA VAL A 47 -2.24 9.61 6.99
C VAL A 47 -1.77 10.97 7.50
N LYS A 48 -2.17 12.03 6.82
CA LYS A 48 -1.75 13.37 7.22
C LYS A 48 -2.40 13.83 8.52
N LEU A 49 -3.65 13.40 8.75
CA LEU A 49 -4.35 13.84 9.94
C LEU A 49 -3.90 13.12 11.19
N TRP A 50 -3.59 11.84 11.09
CA TRP A 50 -3.35 11.04 12.26
C TRP A 50 -1.93 10.53 12.43
N SER A 51 -1.01 11.03 11.63
CA SER A 51 0.39 10.69 11.81
C SER A 51 1.26 11.86 11.41
N ALA A 52 2.55 11.74 11.70
CA ALA A 52 3.54 12.73 11.34
C ALA A 52 4.66 12.06 10.56
N PRO A 53 5.42 12.81 9.77
CA PRO A 53 6.56 12.22 9.07
C PRO A 53 7.48 11.50 10.05
N GLY A 54 7.91 10.31 9.65
CA GLY A 54 8.73 9.47 10.51
C GLY A 54 7.96 8.48 11.35
N ASP A 55 6.65 8.66 11.47
CA ASP A 55 5.85 7.72 12.23
C ASP A 55 5.72 6.40 11.50
N LEU A 56 5.40 5.37 12.25
CA LEU A 56 5.20 4.05 11.70
C LEU A 56 3.71 3.81 11.47
N VAL A 57 3.36 3.46 10.26
CA VAL A 57 1.98 3.13 9.89
C VAL A 57 1.88 1.61 9.74
N LEU A 58 0.92 1.03 10.41
CA LEU A 58 0.70 -0.42 10.35
C LEU A 58 -0.65 -0.69 9.71
N ASP A 59 -0.67 -1.54 8.71
CA ASP A 59 -1.91 -1.97 8.07
C ASP A 59 -1.96 -3.49 8.04
N PRO A 60 -2.76 -4.10 8.90
CA PRO A 60 -2.85 -5.57 8.94
C PRO A 60 -3.62 -6.15 7.76
N PHE A 61 -4.23 -5.31 6.95
CA PHE A 61 -4.95 -5.74 5.77
C PHE A 61 -4.39 -5.00 4.56
N ASN A 62 -3.13 -5.29 4.29
CA ASN A 62 -2.35 -4.51 3.34
C ASN A 62 -2.93 -4.45 1.91
N GLY A 63 -3.56 -5.53 1.47
CA GLY A 63 -4.06 -5.60 0.10
C GLY A 63 -2.92 -5.40 -0.88
N ILE A 64 -3.12 -4.56 -1.87
CA ILE A 64 -2.09 -4.27 -2.86
C ILE A 64 -1.21 -3.10 -2.43
N GLY A 65 -1.34 -2.65 -1.19
CA GLY A 65 -0.41 -1.69 -0.63
C GLY A 65 -0.78 -0.23 -0.77
N SER A 66 -2.06 0.07 -0.91
CA SER A 66 -2.48 1.46 -1.09
C SER A 66 -2.09 2.33 0.10
N THR A 67 -2.35 1.86 1.31
CA THR A 67 -2.00 2.62 2.51
C THR A 67 -0.50 2.82 2.60
N GLY A 68 0.26 1.75 2.34
CA GLY A 68 1.71 1.85 2.40
C GLY A 68 2.27 2.78 1.35
N TYR A 69 1.71 2.72 0.15
CA TYR A 69 2.14 3.58 -0.93
C TYR A 69 2.03 5.05 -0.52
N VAL A 70 0.88 5.43 0.03
CA VAL A 70 0.66 6.80 0.47
C VAL A 70 1.54 7.14 1.67
N ALA A 71 1.64 6.22 2.63
CA ALA A 71 2.46 6.47 3.81
C ALA A 71 3.91 6.73 3.42
N LEU A 72 4.44 5.93 2.52
CA LEU A 72 5.82 6.11 2.09
C LEU A 72 6.01 7.40 1.29
N GLN A 73 5.02 7.75 0.47
CA GLN A 73 5.11 9.02 -0.26
C GLN A 73 5.17 10.21 0.68
N HIS A 74 4.56 10.09 1.85
CA HIS A 74 4.53 11.17 2.83
C HIS A 74 5.54 10.94 3.95
N ARG A 75 6.54 10.12 3.69
CA ARG A 75 7.69 9.94 4.59
C ARG A 75 7.36 9.25 5.90
N ARG A 76 6.30 8.47 5.95
CA ARG A 76 6.07 7.59 7.08
C ARG A 76 6.76 6.27 6.81
N ARG A 77 7.06 5.54 7.87
CA ARG A 77 7.51 4.16 7.75
C ARG A 77 6.27 3.29 7.68
N TYR A 78 6.43 2.09 7.14
CA TYR A 78 5.25 1.28 6.90
C TYR A 78 5.49 -0.19 7.15
N VAL A 79 4.52 -0.84 7.78
CA VAL A 79 4.47 -2.29 7.93
C VAL A 79 3.11 -2.74 7.48
N GLY A 80 3.08 -3.66 6.52
CA GLY A 80 1.82 -4.21 6.03
C GLY A 80 1.81 -5.71 6.17
N ILE A 81 0.64 -6.27 6.38
CA ILE A 81 0.45 -7.71 6.47
C ILE A 81 -0.60 -8.10 5.46
N GLU A 82 -0.29 -9.09 4.65
CA GLU A 82 -1.20 -9.55 3.64
C GLU A 82 -1.18 -11.06 3.54
N LEU A 83 -2.36 -11.66 3.48
CA LEU A 83 -2.48 -13.10 3.44
C LEU A 83 -2.55 -13.65 2.04
N LYS A 84 -3.05 -12.88 1.12
CA LYS A 84 -3.18 -13.34 -0.25
C LYS A 84 -1.90 -13.08 -1.01
N ARG A 85 -1.30 -14.14 -1.52
CA ARG A 85 0.01 -14.04 -2.13
C ARG A 85 0.06 -13.07 -3.30
N SER A 86 -0.96 -13.12 -4.16
CA SER A 86 -0.95 -12.24 -5.32
C SER A 86 -0.99 -10.77 -4.92
N TYR A 87 -1.75 -10.46 -3.88
CA TYR A 87 -1.81 -9.09 -3.39
C TYR A 87 -0.49 -8.69 -2.73
N TYR A 88 0.11 -9.63 -2.01
CA TYR A 88 1.39 -9.37 -1.38
C TYR A 88 2.45 -9.02 -2.43
N GLU A 89 2.48 -9.79 -3.52
CA GLU A 89 3.46 -9.53 -4.57
C GLU A 89 3.20 -8.19 -5.25
N SER A 90 1.92 -7.87 -5.51
CA SER A 90 1.58 -6.59 -6.11
C SER A 90 1.97 -5.44 -5.17
N SER A 91 1.74 -5.63 -3.88
CA SER A 91 2.05 -4.57 -2.93
C SER A 91 3.54 -4.30 -2.86
N LYS A 92 4.37 -5.32 -3.00
CA LYS A 92 5.80 -5.11 -3.01
C LYS A 92 6.20 -4.17 -4.13
N GLN A 93 5.64 -4.39 -5.31
CA GLN A 93 5.95 -3.52 -6.45
C GLN A 93 5.47 -2.10 -6.22
N ASN A 94 4.26 -1.96 -5.69
CA ASN A 94 3.71 -0.63 -5.44
C ASN A 94 4.53 0.14 -4.40
N LEU A 95 4.94 -0.55 -3.35
CA LEU A 95 5.69 0.10 -2.29
C LEU A 95 7.11 0.43 -2.72
N MET A 96 7.71 -0.42 -3.52
CA MET A 96 9.02 -0.10 -4.07
C MET A 96 8.95 1.10 -5.01
N ALA A 97 7.86 1.22 -5.75
CA ALA A 97 7.68 2.39 -6.60
C ALA A 97 7.62 3.67 -5.77
N ALA A 98 6.91 3.62 -4.63
CA ALA A 98 6.82 4.79 -3.76
C ALA A 98 8.19 5.19 -3.22
N VAL A 99 8.99 4.20 -2.82
CA VAL A 99 10.33 4.47 -2.31
C VAL A 99 11.22 5.06 -3.40
N ASN A 100 11.11 4.52 -4.61
CA ASN A 100 11.92 5.01 -5.72
C ASN A 100 11.56 6.44 -6.08
N GLN A 101 10.29 6.79 -5.99
CA GLN A 101 9.87 8.16 -6.23
C GLN A 101 10.50 9.11 -5.22
N GLN A 102 10.56 8.68 -3.96
CA GLN A 102 11.21 9.48 -2.93
C GLN A 102 12.67 9.71 -3.25
N ARG A 103 13.35 8.69 -3.69
CA ARG A 103 14.76 8.82 -4.04
C ARG A 103 14.97 9.77 -5.18
N MET A 104 14.10 9.72 -6.17
CA MET A 104 14.22 10.58 -7.33
C MET A 104 14.03 12.04 -6.94
N VAL A 105 13.14 12.30 -6.00
CA VAL A 105 12.90 13.67 -5.56
C VAL A 105 14.12 14.21 -4.83
N LEU A 106 14.85 13.35 -4.15
CA LEU A 106 16.01 13.80 -3.38
C LEU A 106 17.25 14.02 -4.22
N VAL A 107 17.21 13.55 -5.44
CA VAL A 107 18.33 13.78 -6.34
C VAL A 107 18.18 15.14 -7.00
#